data_87c3cbd85f1a4bfaf308536153180b67
#
_entry.id   87c3cbd85f1a4bfaf308536153180b67
#
_cell.length_a   1.000
_cell.length_b   1.000
_cell.length_c   1.000
_cell.angle_alpha   90.00
_cell.angle_beta   90.00
_cell.angle_gamma   90.00
#
_symmetry.space_group_name_H-M   'P 1'
#
loop_
_entity.id
_entity.type
_entity.pdbx_description
1 polymer ?
#
loop_
_entity_poly.entity_id
_entity_poly.type
_entity_poly.pdbx_seq_one_letter_code
_entity_poly.pdbx_strand_id
1 'polypeptide(L)'
;NQVLHLIPDVSGCFVFKFYDPLSIMVWGPTTKIVTVKNDLNTFPCRFFVEFLPGGLYRVLGQSIDSLLDKKIELSIMNSKLYQTITKAIEQMNTFDEMVDFIDMLLCREVAKNNIPEIILESLKLIETHHGQLSILELTNQLHKSERQLNRYFHQYIGMGIKKYSRIVNVNHLIQEINQKNLLDLTYEYDYFDQSHFNHVFKQICETTPTHYLQNMSDFY
;
A
#
# COMPACT_ATOMS: atom_id res chain seq x y z
N ASN A 1 7.36 3.62 -24.45
CA ASN A 1 7.59 3.12 -23.09
C ASN A 1 7.32 4.26 -22.12
N GLN A 2 6.15 4.27 -21.52
CA GLN A 2 5.81 5.25 -20.48
C GLN A 2 6.41 4.76 -19.15
N VAL A 3 7.13 5.64 -18.49
CA VAL A 3 7.60 5.39 -17.12
C VAL A 3 6.53 5.93 -16.19
N LEU A 4 6.07 5.11 -15.24
CA LEU A 4 5.10 5.49 -14.23
C LEU A 4 5.80 5.56 -12.87
N HIS A 5 5.48 6.56 -12.09
CA HIS A 5 5.93 6.73 -10.72
C HIS A 5 4.76 6.47 -9.78
N LEU A 6 4.75 5.29 -9.15
CA LEU A 6 3.71 4.94 -8.18
C LEU A 6 4.06 5.58 -6.84
N ILE A 7 3.14 6.37 -6.28
CA ILE A 7 3.29 6.91 -4.93
C ILE A 7 3.30 5.78 -3.90
N PRO A 8 3.89 5.97 -2.72
CA PRO A 8 3.96 4.92 -1.71
C PRO A 8 2.59 4.39 -1.33
N ASP A 9 2.45 3.07 -1.34
CA ASP A 9 1.26 2.35 -0.94
C ASP A 9 1.52 1.62 0.39
N VAL A 10 0.67 1.88 1.37
CA VAL A 10 0.76 1.27 2.71
C VAL A 10 0.10 -0.10 2.82
N SER A 11 -0.47 -0.61 1.74
CA SER A 11 -1.35 -1.79 1.73
C SER A 11 -0.77 -2.98 0.99
N GLY A 12 -0.16 -2.75 -0.17
CA GLY A 12 0.31 -3.76 -1.11
C GLY A 12 -0.77 -4.32 -2.03
N CYS A 13 -0.35 -5.09 -3.03
CA CYS A 13 -1.26 -5.64 -4.03
C CYS A 13 -0.78 -6.97 -4.60
N PHE A 14 -1.69 -7.68 -5.28
CA PHE A 14 -1.33 -8.73 -6.23
C PHE A 14 -1.33 -8.16 -7.65
N VAL A 15 -0.31 -8.51 -8.42
CA VAL A 15 -0.18 -8.13 -9.84
C VAL A 15 -0.15 -9.38 -10.67
N PHE A 16 -1.22 -9.61 -11.43
CA PHE A 16 -1.33 -10.72 -12.37
C PHE A 16 -0.76 -10.30 -13.72
N LYS A 17 0.09 -11.12 -14.28
CA LYS A 17 0.65 -10.96 -15.61
C LYS A 17 0.27 -12.17 -16.43
N PHE A 18 -0.59 -11.94 -17.44
CA PHE A 18 -1.13 -13.00 -18.28
C PHE A 18 -0.15 -13.36 -19.39
N TYR A 19 0.68 -14.35 -19.13
CA TYR A 19 1.52 -15.05 -20.10
C TYR A 19 1.66 -16.52 -19.65
N ASP A 20 2.25 -17.35 -20.44
CA ASP A 20 2.44 -18.76 -20.12
C ASP A 20 3.86 -19.01 -19.60
N PRO A 21 4.01 -19.45 -18.33
CA PRO A 21 2.97 -19.63 -17.30
C PRO A 21 2.49 -18.29 -16.68
N LEU A 22 1.24 -18.25 -16.18
CA LEU A 22 0.70 -17.10 -15.43
C LEU A 22 1.61 -16.77 -14.26
N SER A 23 2.03 -15.50 -14.15
CA SER A 23 2.78 -15.00 -13.00
C SER A 23 1.89 -14.11 -12.12
N ILE A 24 1.96 -14.33 -10.82
CA ILE A 24 1.26 -13.51 -9.82
C ILE A 24 2.31 -12.99 -8.85
N MET A 25 2.59 -11.69 -8.96
CA MET A 25 3.50 -11.00 -8.06
C MET A 25 2.75 -10.48 -6.83
N VAL A 26 3.28 -10.72 -5.66
CA VAL A 26 2.90 -10.05 -4.42
C VAL A 26 3.79 -8.83 -4.24
N TRP A 27 3.21 -7.67 -4.28
CA TRP A 27 3.89 -6.43 -3.95
C TRP A 27 3.55 -6.07 -2.51
N GLY A 28 4.57 -5.94 -1.67
CA GLY A 28 4.39 -5.49 -0.30
C GLY A 28 4.13 -3.99 -0.22
N PRO A 29 3.83 -3.48 0.98
CA PRO A 29 3.76 -2.04 1.23
C PRO A 29 5.06 -1.36 0.83
N THR A 30 4.98 -0.12 0.35
CA THR A 30 6.14 0.64 -0.11
C THR A 30 6.33 1.90 0.72
N THR A 31 7.59 2.33 0.87
CA THR A 31 7.92 3.52 1.68
C THR A 31 8.43 4.67 0.83
N LYS A 32 8.61 4.43 -0.46
CA LYS A 32 9.10 5.39 -1.46
C LYS A 32 8.41 5.16 -2.78
N ILE A 33 8.57 6.11 -3.69
CA ILE A 33 8.14 6.00 -5.08
C ILE A 33 8.67 4.70 -5.70
N VAL A 34 7.78 3.99 -6.38
CA VAL A 34 8.14 2.82 -7.18
C VAL A 34 8.06 3.18 -8.66
N THR A 35 9.20 3.22 -9.31
CA THR A 35 9.26 3.45 -10.76
C THR A 35 8.96 2.16 -11.51
N VAL A 36 7.96 2.20 -12.39
CA VAL A 36 7.53 1.07 -13.21
C VAL A 36 7.65 1.45 -14.68
N LYS A 37 8.35 0.63 -15.45
CA LYS A 37 8.31 0.73 -16.93
C LYS A 37 7.04 0.05 -17.42
N ASN A 38 6.14 0.82 -18.02
CA ASN A 38 4.92 0.29 -18.57
C ASN A 38 5.19 -0.25 -19.98
N ASP A 39 5.63 -1.50 -20.06
CA ASP A 39 5.86 -2.19 -21.32
C ASP A 39 4.60 -2.97 -21.74
N LEU A 40 3.69 -2.26 -22.40
CA LEU A 40 2.46 -2.83 -22.92
C LEU A 40 2.69 -3.79 -24.10
N ASN A 41 3.86 -3.75 -24.75
CA ASN A 41 4.18 -4.67 -25.84
C ASN A 41 4.52 -6.07 -25.30
N THR A 42 5.26 -6.12 -24.17
CA THR A 42 5.60 -7.39 -23.52
C THR A 42 4.47 -7.91 -22.63
N PHE A 43 3.73 -7.00 -21.98
CA PHE A 43 2.65 -7.36 -21.05
C PHE A 43 1.40 -6.54 -21.34
N PRO A 44 0.65 -6.90 -22.39
CA PRO A 44 -0.51 -6.12 -22.85
C PRO A 44 -1.68 -6.14 -21.87
N CYS A 45 -1.75 -7.18 -21.03
CA CYS A 45 -2.82 -7.32 -20.03
C CYS A 45 -2.24 -7.58 -18.65
N ARG A 46 -2.71 -6.79 -17.68
CA ARG A 46 -2.41 -6.95 -16.25
C ARG A 46 -3.70 -6.80 -15.47
N PHE A 47 -3.81 -7.56 -14.41
CA PHE A 47 -4.89 -7.42 -13.44
C PHE A 47 -4.29 -7.15 -12.07
N PHE A 48 -4.86 -6.18 -11.36
CA PHE A 48 -4.41 -5.78 -10.04
C PHE A 48 -5.50 -6.08 -9.01
N VAL A 49 -5.08 -6.64 -7.88
CA VAL A 49 -5.91 -6.72 -6.68
C VAL A 49 -5.23 -5.87 -5.63
N GLU A 50 -5.76 -4.70 -5.39
CA GLU A 50 -5.27 -3.78 -4.37
C GLU A 50 -5.93 -4.09 -3.03
N PHE A 51 -5.14 -4.10 -1.97
CA PHE A 51 -5.64 -4.39 -0.63
C PHE A 51 -5.85 -3.09 0.16
N LEU A 52 -6.69 -3.15 1.16
CA LEU A 52 -6.68 -2.17 2.24
C LEU A 52 -5.55 -2.52 3.24
N PRO A 53 -5.07 -1.57 4.06
CA PRO A 53 -4.05 -1.84 5.07
C PRO A 53 -4.42 -3.05 5.95
N GLY A 54 -3.50 -4.02 6.02
CA GLY A 54 -3.72 -5.29 6.69
C GLY A 54 -4.40 -6.37 5.85
N GLY A 55 -4.99 -6.05 4.70
CA GLY A 55 -5.65 -7.01 3.80
C GLY A 55 -4.67 -8.06 3.29
N LEU A 56 -3.46 -7.66 2.94
CA LEU A 56 -2.42 -8.58 2.49
C LEU A 56 -2.07 -9.65 3.54
N TYR A 57 -1.97 -9.25 4.83
CA TYR A 57 -1.82 -10.20 5.93
C TYR A 57 -3.00 -11.19 5.99
N ARG A 58 -4.23 -10.69 5.89
CA ARG A 58 -5.42 -11.53 5.99
C ARG A 58 -5.51 -12.57 4.88
N VAL A 59 -5.04 -12.24 3.68
CA VAL A 59 -5.01 -13.19 2.55
C VAL A 59 -3.88 -14.19 2.68
N LEU A 60 -2.67 -13.74 3.07
CA LEU A 60 -1.49 -14.61 3.13
C LEU A 60 -1.39 -15.42 4.41
N GLY A 61 -1.99 -14.97 5.52
CA GLY A 61 -1.94 -15.64 6.82
C GLY A 61 -0.57 -15.64 7.49
N GLN A 62 0.33 -14.77 7.08
CA GLN A 62 1.69 -14.66 7.62
C GLN A 62 2.15 -13.23 7.74
N SER A 63 3.15 -12.97 8.61
CA SER A 63 3.71 -11.63 8.77
C SER A 63 4.18 -11.06 7.44
N ILE A 64 3.82 -9.80 7.18
CA ILE A 64 4.19 -9.09 5.96
C ILE A 64 5.39 -8.14 6.15
N ASP A 65 6.02 -8.13 7.32
CA ASP A 65 7.21 -7.30 7.61
C ASP A 65 8.35 -7.54 6.60
N SER A 66 8.53 -8.79 6.18
CA SER A 66 9.55 -9.16 5.19
C SER A 66 9.24 -8.68 3.76
N LEU A 67 8.02 -8.19 3.50
CA LEU A 67 7.56 -7.72 2.19
C LEU A 67 7.76 -6.21 1.99
N LEU A 68 8.12 -5.47 3.04
CA LEU A 68 8.32 -4.03 2.94
C LEU A 68 9.30 -3.69 1.81
N ASP A 69 8.87 -2.84 0.88
CA ASP A 69 9.61 -2.42 -0.32
C ASP A 69 10.04 -3.60 -1.24
N LYS A 70 9.33 -4.73 -1.20
CA LYS A 70 9.66 -5.92 -1.98
C LYS A 70 8.52 -6.42 -2.86
N LYS A 71 8.93 -7.18 -3.87
CA LYS A 71 8.05 -7.90 -4.81
C LYS A 71 8.50 -9.35 -4.84
N ILE A 72 7.59 -10.29 -4.58
CA ILE A 72 7.89 -11.72 -4.49
C ILE A 72 6.80 -12.47 -5.27
N GLU A 73 7.16 -13.55 -5.97
CA GLU A 73 6.18 -14.40 -6.63
C GLU A 73 5.26 -15.10 -5.61
N LEU A 74 3.95 -15.10 -5.87
CA LEU A 74 2.98 -15.77 -5.01
C LEU A 74 3.23 -17.27 -4.88
N SER A 75 3.77 -17.89 -5.92
CA SER A 75 4.18 -19.31 -5.93
C SER A 75 5.20 -19.63 -4.83
N ILE A 76 6.10 -18.69 -4.53
CA ILE A 76 7.11 -18.81 -3.47
C ILE A 76 6.49 -18.58 -2.09
N MET A 77 5.59 -17.60 -1.97
CA MET A 77 4.98 -17.22 -0.70
C MET A 77 3.88 -18.16 -0.25
N ASN A 78 3.00 -18.54 -1.16
CA ASN A 78 1.87 -19.42 -0.92
C ASN A 78 1.57 -20.24 -2.17
N SER A 79 2.33 -21.33 -2.35
CA SER A 79 2.21 -22.21 -3.52
C SER A 79 0.81 -22.81 -3.69
N LYS A 80 0.11 -23.08 -2.56
CA LYS A 80 -1.25 -23.61 -2.60
C LYS A 80 -2.25 -22.59 -3.16
N LEU A 81 -2.18 -21.33 -2.69
CA LEU A 81 -3.02 -20.26 -3.21
C LEU A 81 -2.73 -20.00 -4.69
N TYR A 82 -1.46 -19.92 -5.06
CA TYR A 82 -1.02 -19.78 -6.45
C TYR A 82 -1.60 -20.89 -7.35
N GLN A 83 -1.45 -22.17 -6.98
CA GLN A 83 -1.98 -23.30 -7.74
C GLN A 83 -3.51 -23.29 -7.83
N THR A 84 -4.20 -22.85 -6.77
CA THR A 84 -5.66 -22.74 -6.80
C THR A 84 -6.12 -21.69 -7.80
N ILE A 85 -5.43 -20.54 -7.85
CA ILE A 85 -5.74 -19.45 -8.77
C ILE A 85 -5.43 -19.86 -10.21
N THR A 86 -4.23 -20.37 -10.48
CA THR A 86 -3.81 -20.71 -11.85
C THR A 86 -4.69 -21.76 -12.48
N LYS A 87 -4.98 -22.87 -11.77
CA LYS A 87 -5.88 -23.92 -12.25
C LYS A 87 -7.30 -23.43 -12.54
N ALA A 88 -7.80 -22.48 -11.77
CA ALA A 88 -9.14 -21.95 -12.00
C ALA A 88 -9.15 -20.99 -13.21
N ILE A 89 -8.17 -20.09 -13.32
CA ILE A 89 -8.08 -19.13 -14.43
C ILE A 89 -7.91 -19.84 -15.78
N GLU A 90 -7.18 -20.96 -15.84
CA GLU A 90 -7.01 -21.78 -17.06
C GLU A 90 -8.35 -22.32 -17.62
N GLN A 91 -9.39 -22.39 -16.80
CA GLN A 91 -10.72 -22.90 -17.17
C GLN A 91 -11.73 -21.78 -17.43
N MET A 92 -11.36 -20.52 -17.24
CA MET A 92 -12.24 -19.38 -17.40
C MET A 92 -12.13 -18.79 -18.81
N ASN A 93 -13.26 -18.33 -19.33
CA ASN A 93 -13.34 -17.78 -20.68
C ASN A 93 -13.56 -16.27 -20.69
N THR A 94 -13.98 -15.69 -19.57
CA THR A 94 -14.30 -14.26 -19.47
C THR A 94 -13.58 -13.60 -18.31
N PHE A 95 -13.42 -12.29 -18.42
CA PHE A 95 -12.85 -11.47 -17.35
C PHE A 95 -13.74 -11.46 -16.10
N ASP A 96 -15.06 -11.41 -16.28
CA ASP A 96 -16.02 -11.38 -15.19
C ASP A 96 -15.97 -12.68 -14.37
N GLU A 97 -15.89 -13.84 -15.01
CA GLU A 97 -15.69 -15.12 -14.31
C GLU A 97 -14.44 -15.12 -13.44
N MET A 98 -13.35 -14.51 -13.94
CA MET A 98 -12.10 -14.40 -13.19
C MET A 98 -12.26 -13.47 -11.98
N VAL A 99 -12.91 -12.31 -12.15
CA VAL A 99 -13.15 -11.35 -11.07
C VAL A 99 -13.98 -11.99 -9.95
N ASP A 100 -15.11 -12.61 -10.32
CA ASP A 100 -16.01 -13.28 -9.37
C ASP A 100 -15.30 -14.39 -8.58
N PHE A 101 -14.49 -15.17 -9.27
CA PHE A 101 -13.72 -16.24 -8.64
C PHE A 101 -12.67 -15.69 -7.67
N ILE A 102 -11.89 -14.68 -8.10
CA ILE A 102 -10.86 -14.07 -7.27
C ILE A 102 -11.48 -13.43 -6.03
N ASP A 103 -12.59 -12.71 -6.19
CA ASP A 103 -13.30 -12.09 -5.08
C ASP A 103 -13.78 -13.15 -4.06
N MET A 104 -14.47 -14.19 -4.53
CA MET A 104 -14.91 -15.30 -3.68
C MET A 104 -13.73 -15.98 -2.96
N LEU A 105 -12.64 -16.24 -3.68
CA LEU A 105 -11.45 -16.89 -3.11
C LEU A 105 -10.81 -16.03 -2.04
N LEU A 106 -10.59 -14.73 -2.32
CA LEU A 106 -9.96 -13.81 -1.38
C LEU A 106 -10.83 -13.57 -0.15
N CYS A 107 -12.14 -13.43 -0.30
CA CYS A 107 -13.08 -13.37 0.82
C CYS A 107 -12.96 -14.61 1.74
N ARG A 108 -12.81 -15.79 1.17
CA ARG A 108 -12.59 -17.03 1.94
C ARG A 108 -11.22 -17.04 2.66
N GLU A 109 -10.15 -16.56 2.02
CA GLU A 109 -8.84 -16.49 2.66
C GLU A 109 -8.83 -15.44 3.79
N VAL A 110 -9.40 -14.27 3.55
CA VAL A 110 -9.57 -13.20 4.55
C VAL A 110 -10.33 -13.68 5.79
N ALA A 111 -11.34 -14.54 5.63
CA ALA A 111 -12.11 -15.05 6.75
C ALA A 111 -11.32 -16.00 7.69
N LYS A 112 -10.19 -16.54 7.23
CA LYS A 112 -9.34 -17.45 8.03
C LYS A 112 -8.39 -16.71 8.98
N ASN A 113 -8.04 -15.49 8.66
CA ASN A 113 -6.96 -14.76 9.33
C ASN A 113 -7.48 -13.42 9.85
N ASN A 114 -7.56 -13.29 11.17
CA ASN A 114 -8.02 -12.07 11.82
C ASN A 114 -6.86 -11.14 12.16
N ILE A 115 -7.14 -9.85 12.09
CA ILE A 115 -6.28 -8.80 12.62
C ILE A 115 -6.87 -8.37 13.97
N PRO A 116 -6.04 -8.13 15.00
CA PRO A 116 -6.51 -7.59 16.28
C PRO A 116 -7.29 -6.30 16.11
N GLU A 117 -8.42 -6.15 16.79
CA GLU A 117 -9.27 -4.96 16.75
C GLU A 117 -8.48 -3.66 16.97
N ILE A 118 -7.53 -3.70 17.90
CA ILE A 118 -6.64 -2.58 18.20
C ILE A 118 -5.87 -2.04 16.96
N ILE A 119 -5.58 -2.90 15.99
CA ILE A 119 -4.93 -2.45 14.74
C ILE A 119 -5.95 -1.75 13.86
N LEU A 120 -7.16 -2.29 13.73
CA LEU A 120 -8.23 -1.65 12.96
C LEU A 120 -8.58 -0.26 13.52
N GLU A 121 -8.66 -0.15 14.85
CA GLU A 121 -8.85 1.12 15.55
C GLU A 121 -7.68 2.08 15.30
N SER A 122 -6.43 1.58 15.36
CA SER A 122 -5.24 2.40 15.07
C SER A 122 -5.26 2.94 13.64
N LEU A 123 -5.55 2.09 12.65
CA LEU A 123 -5.63 2.48 11.24
C LEU A 123 -6.70 3.55 11.05
N LYS A 124 -7.88 3.35 11.64
CA LYS A 124 -9.00 4.31 11.57
C LYS A 124 -8.61 5.67 12.19
N LEU A 125 -7.96 5.67 13.35
CA LEU A 125 -7.52 6.91 14.02
C LEU A 125 -6.49 7.65 13.18
N ILE A 126 -5.48 6.94 12.65
CA ILE A 126 -4.44 7.55 11.81
C ILE A 126 -5.07 8.14 10.54
N GLU A 127 -5.98 7.42 9.88
CA GLU A 127 -6.65 7.88 8.67
C GLU A 127 -7.53 9.10 8.92
N THR A 128 -8.37 9.05 9.97
CA THR A 128 -9.25 10.15 10.36
C THR A 128 -8.49 11.45 10.67
N HIS A 129 -7.26 11.35 11.18
CA HIS A 129 -6.40 12.49 11.47
C HIS A 129 -5.35 12.74 10.38
N HIS A 130 -5.52 12.18 9.18
CA HIS A 130 -4.62 12.35 8.04
C HIS A 130 -3.14 12.10 8.39
N GLY A 131 -2.87 11.13 9.26
CA GLY A 131 -1.52 10.79 9.70
C GLY A 131 -0.84 11.81 10.64
N GLN A 132 -1.55 12.84 11.08
CA GLN A 132 -1.00 13.92 11.94
C GLN A 132 -1.00 13.56 13.42
N LEU A 133 -1.80 12.56 13.83
CA LEU A 133 -1.88 12.15 15.23
C LEU A 133 -0.50 11.71 15.75
N SER A 134 -0.05 12.29 16.86
CA SER A 134 1.21 11.90 17.48
C SER A 134 1.13 10.48 18.04
N ILE A 135 2.27 9.79 18.11
CA ILE A 135 2.32 8.43 18.67
C ILE A 135 1.87 8.41 20.14
N LEU A 136 2.16 9.48 20.88
CA LEU A 136 1.75 9.60 22.28
C LEU A 136 0.21 9.69 22.41
N GLU A 137 -0.43 10.52 21.60
CA GLU A 137 -1.89 10.63 21.57
C GLU A 137 -2.54 9.31 21.18
N LEU A 138 -2.01 8.66 20.14
CA LEU A 138 -2.51 7.36 19.67
C LEU A 138 -2.39 6.28 20.77
N THR A 139 -1.24 6.19 21.45
CA THR A 139 -1.03 5.24 22.53
C THR A 139 -1.93 5.49 23.73
N ASN A 140 -2.17 6.76 24.05
CA ASN A 140 -3.09 7.15 25.12
C ASN A 140 -4.54 6.78 24.80
N GLN A 141 -5.01 7.07 23.58
CA GLN A 141 -6.37 6.72 23.17
C GLN A 141 -6.61 5.20 23.14
N LEU A 142 -5.61 4.45 22.70
CA LEU A 142 -5.71 3.00 22.57
C LEU A 142 -5.32 2.24 23.85
N HIS A 143 -4.86 2.92 24.91
CA HIS A 143 -4.38 2.31 26.15
C HIS A 143 -3.33 1.19 25.90
N LYS A 144 -2.42 1.40 24.96
CA LYS A 144 -1.35 0.47 24.59
C LYS A 144 0.00 1.17 24.57
N SER A 145 1.06 0.41 24.86
CA SER A 145 2.42 0.93 24.71
C SER A 145 2.80 1.08 23.23
N GLU A 146 3.61 2.08 22.90
CA GLU A 146 4.18 2.27 21.56
C GLU A 146 4.89 1.00 21.06
N ARG A 147 5.67 0.34 21.93
CA ARG A 147 6.37 -0.90 21.59
C ARG A 147 5.42 -2.02 21.15
N GLN A 148 4.26 -2.14 21.82
CA GLN A 148 3.27 -3.16 21.48
C GLN A 148 2.58 -2.85 20.15
N LEU A 149 2.14 -1.60 19.96
CA LEU A 149 1.52 -1.16 18.69
C LEU A 149 2.50 -1.30 17.54
N ASN A 150 3.75 -0.87 17.72
CA ASN A 150 4.77 -0.95 16.67
C ASN A 150 5.04 -2.40 16.26
N ARG A 151 5.12 -3.35 17.22
CA ARG A 151 5.24 -4.78 16.92
C ARG A 151 4.08 -5.31 16.10
N TYR A 152 2.85 -4.91 16.42
CA TYR A 152 1.67 -5.29 15.66
C TYR A 152 1.68 -4.67 14.25
N PHE A 153 2.05 -3.41 14.14
CA PHE A 153 2.16 -2.76 12.83
C PHE A 153 3.17 -3.47 11.93
N HIS A 154 4.33 -3.85 12.43
CA HIS A 154 5.29 -4.67 11.67
C HIS A 154 4.66 -5.99 11.22
N GLN A 155 4.00 -6.70 12.12
CA GLN A 155 3.41 -8.01 11.82
C GLN A 155 2.28 -7.94 10.80
N TYR A 156 1.32 -7.01 10.97
CA TYR A 156 0.06 -6.97 10.21
C TYR A 156 0.07 -5.98 9.05
N ILE A 157 0.87 -4.92 9.13
CA ILE A 157 0.94 -3.83 8.15
C ILE A 157 2.27 -3.85 7.38
N GLY A 158 3.32 -4.47 7.93
CA GLY A 158 4.63 -4.60 7.30
C GLY A 158 5.57 -3.44 7.54
N MET A 159 5.18 -2.44 8.34
CA MET A 159 6.05 -1.31 8.69
C MET A 159 5.71 -0.76 10.08
N GLY A 160 6.64 0.01 10.66
CA GLY A 160 6.40 0.66 11.95
C GLY A 160 5.36 1.78 11.86
N ILE A 161 4.63 2.00 12.96
CA ILE A 161 3.51 2.93 13.05
C ILE A 161 3.85 4.37 12.62
N LYS A 162 5.02 4.88 13.04
CA LYS A 162 5.48 6.24 12.67
C LYS A 162 5.69 6.39 11.17
N LYS A 163 6.22 5.36 10.51
CA LYS A 163 6.43 5.35 9.06
C LYS A 163 5.08 5.29 8.34
N TYR A 164 4.16 4.44 8.80
CA TYR A 164 2.81 4.34 8.29
C TYR A 164 2.08 5.70 8.35
N SER A 165 2.01 6.32 9.53
CA SER A 165 1.35 7.63 9.71
C SER A 165 1.94 8.70 8.79
N ARG A 166 3.27 8.70 8.61
CA ARG A 166 3.94 9.67 7.74
C ARG A 166 3.60 9.49 6.27
N ILE A 167 3.45 8.24 5.78
CA ILE A 167 3.04 7.97 4.41
C ILE A 167 1.58 8.36 4.22
N VAL A 168 0.69 8.01 5.14
CA VAL A 168 -0.70 8.44 5.13
C VAL A 168 -0.79 9.98 5.07
N ASN A 169 -0.03 10.69 5.89
CA ASN A 169 0.01 12.16 5.89
C ASN A 169 0.41 12.72 4.51
N VAL A 170 1.48 12.20 3.92
CA VAL A 170 1.92 12.66 2.59
C VAL A 170 0.92 12.28 1.49
N ASN A 171 0.28 11.12 1.57
CA ASN A 171 -0.72 10.71 0.60
C ASN A 171 -1.97 11.60 0.65
N HIS A 172 -2.45 11.98 1.83
CA HIS A 172 -3.53 12.97 1.97
C HIS A 172 -3.12 14.34 1.42
N LEU A 173 -1.91 14.79 1.75
CA LEU A 173 -1.36 16.04 1.23
C LEU A 173 -1.31 16.04 -0.32
N ILE A 174 -0.90 14.94 -0.93
CA ILE A 174 -0.86 14.77 -2.40
C ILE A 174 -2.25 14.96 -3.02
N GLN A 175 -3.31 14.52 -2.38
CA GLN A 175 -4.69 14.68 -2.88
C GLN A 175 -5.12 16.16 -2.92
N GLU A 176 -4.55 17.01 -2.07
CA GLU A 176 -4.88 18.42 -1.96
C GLU A 176 -3.86 19.36 -2.63
N ILE A 177 -2.69 18.83 -3.01
CA ILE A 177 -1.53 19.63 -3.44
C ILE A 177 -1.77 20.50 -4.66
N ASN A 178 -2.71 20.13 -5.54
CA ASN A 178 -3.07 20.92 -6.72
C ASN A 178 -4.21 21.92 -6.47
N GLN A 179 -4.84 21.87 -5.31
CA GLN A 179 -5.99 22.71 -4.95
C GLN A 179 -5.61 23.84 -3.98
N LYS A 180 -4.49 23.68 -3.26
CA LYS A 180 -4.04 24.62 -2.22
C LYS A 180 -2.60 25.06 -2.51
N ASN A 181 -2.22 26.23 -2.02
CA ASN A 181 -0.82 26.63 -2.12
C ASN A 181 0.06 25.85 -1.12
N LEU A 182 1.35 25.69 -1.45
CA LEU A 182 2.29 24.89 -0.65
C LEU A 182 2.54 25.46 0.75
N LEU A 183 2.36 26.76 0.94
CA LEU A 183 2.54 27.39 2.25
C LEU A 183 1.37 27.05 3.17
N ASP A 184 0.14 27.11 2.65
CA ASP A 184 -1.07 26.75 3.41
C ASP A 184 -1.03 25.28 3.82
N LEU A 185 -0.65 24.39 2.90
CA LEU A 185 -0.45 22.96 3.18
C LEU A 185 0.63 22.73 4.26
N THR A 186 1.71 23.52 4.26
CA THR A 186 2.75 23.42 5.27
C THR A 186 2.18 23.60 6.68
N TYR A 187 1.30 24.60 6.88
CA TYR A 187 0.67 24.85 8.17
C TYR A 187 -0.47 23.88 8.50
N GLU A 188 -1.30 23.55 7.51
CA GLU A 188 -2.45 22.66 7.70
C GLU A 188 -2.03 21.23 8.08
N TYR A 189 -0.90 20.78 7.54
CA TYR A 189 -0.32 19.46 7.81
C TYR A 189 0.73 19.47 8.94
N ASP A 190 0.75 20.53 9.77
CA ASP A 190 1.56 20.67 10.97
C ASP A 190 3.07 20.50 10.75
N TYR A 191 3.57 20.96 9.59
CA TYR A 191 5.00 21.04 9.36
C TYR A 191 5.57 22.31 10.00
N PHE A 192 6.74 22.20 10.61
CA PHE A 192 7.41 23.30 11.28
C PHE A 192 7.65 24.51 10.36
N ASP A 193 8.11 24.24 9.14
CA ASP A 193 8.33 25.21 8.08
C ASP A 193 8.32 24.53 6.70
N GLN A 194 8.39 25.35 5.66
CA GLN A 194 8.42 24.86 4.27
C GLN A 194 9.65 23.98 3.96
N SER A 195 10.78 24.21 4.63
CA SER A 195 11.99 23.38 4.47
C SER A 195 11.78 21.99 5.03
N HIS A 196 11.15 21.88 6.21
CA HIS A 196 10.76 20.62 6.82
C HIS A 196 9.74 19.88 5.94
N PHE A 197 8.70 20.57 5.46
CA PHE A 197 7.74 20.04 4.51
C PHE A 197 8.43 19.47 3.25
N ASN A 198 9.27 20.28 2.58
CA ASN A 198 9.99 19.84 1.39
C ASN A 198 10.89 18.63 1.65
N HIS A 199 11.54 18.59 2.83
CA HIS A 199 12.40 17.47 3.21
C HIS A 199 11.59 16.17 3.40
N VAL A 200 10.47 16.23 4.12
CA VAL A 200 9.60 15.08 4.35
C VAL A 200 9.01 14.57 3.05
N PHE A 201 8.46 15.46 2.24
CA PHE A 201 7.89 15.12 0.93
C PHE A 201 8.96 14.45 0.03
N LYS A 202 10.15 15.03 -0.04
CA LYS A 202 11.25 14.46 -0.83
C LYS A 202 11.73 13.10 -0.33
N GLN A 203 11.67 12.83 0.98
CA GLN A 203 12.03 11.51 1.51
C GLN A 203 11.06 10.41 1.06
N ILE A 204 9.79 10.74 0.81
CA ILE A 204 8.74 9.78 0.44
C ILE A 204 8.55 9.75 -1.08
N CYS A 205 8.40 10.92 -1.70
CA CYS A 205 8.13 11.06 -3.13
C CYS A 205 9.38 11.18 -4.01
N GLU A 206 10.59 11.13 -3.43
CA GLU A 206 11.89 11.25 -4.12
C GLU A 206 12.03 12.51 -4.99
N THR A 207 11.07 13.43 -4.90
CA THR A 207 11.01 14.69 -5.63
C THR A 207 10.52 15.83 -4.73
N THR A 208 10.67 17.09 -5.15
CA THR A 208 10.11 18.22 -4.40
C THR A 208 8.62 18.41 -4.71
N PRO A 209 7.83 19.02 -3.80
CA PRO A 209 6.42 19.33 -4.07
C PRO A 209 6.22 20.13 -5.37
N THR A 210 7.07 21.12 -5.63
CA THR A 210 6.99 21.94 -6.85
C THR A 210 7.22 21.11 -8.11
N HIS A 211 8.23 20.22 -8.10
CA HIS A 211 8.52 19.36 -9.24
C HIS A 211 7.41 18.30 -9.43
N TYR A 212 6.86 17.77 -8.33
CA TYR A 212 5.72 16.88 -8.36
C TYR A 212 4.51 17.54 -9.07
N LEU A 213 4.15 18.77 -8.68
CA LEU A 213 3.06 19.53 -9.30
C LEU A 213 3.25 19.75 -10.81
N GLN A 214 4.49 19.97 -11.25
CA GLN A 214 4.79 20.19 -12.67
C GLN A 214 4.68 18.90 -13.51
N ASN A 215 4.77 17.73 -12.88
CA ASN A 215 4.84 16.43 -13.56
C ASN A 215 3.82 15.43 -12.97
N MET A 216 2.67 15.92 -12.49
CA MET A 216 1.66 15.06 -11.82
C MET A 216 1.17 13.90 -12.69
N SER A 217 1.14 14.08 -14.03
CA SER A 217 0.74 13.03 -14.96
C SER A 217 1.63 11.78 -14.95
N ASP A 218 2.84 11.90 -14.40
CA ASP A 218 3.81 10.81 -14.32
C ASP A 218 3.69 10.01 -13.01
N PHE A 219 2.82 10.47 -12.08
CA PHE A 219 2.61 9.88 -10.75
C PHE A 219 1.22 9.28 -10.62
N TYR A 220 1.12 8.14 -9.91
CA TYR A 220 -0.09 7.36 -9.66
C TYR A 220 -0.12 6.85 -8.22
#